data_1a27812a0dfb4e615073e2369b6e5422
#
_entry.id   1a27812a0dfb4e615073e2369b6e5422
#
_cell.length_a   1.000
_cell.length_b   1.000
_cell.length_c   1.000
_cell.angle_alpha   90.00
_cell.angle_beta   90.00
_cell.angle_gamma   90.00
#
_symmetry.space_group_name_H-M   'P 1'
#
loop_
_entity.id
_entity.type
_entity.pdbx_description
1 polymer ?
#
loop_
_entity_poly.entity_id
_entity_poly.type
_entity_poly.pdbx_seq_one_letter_code
_entity_poly.pdbx_strand_id
1 'polypeptide(L)'
;GFSGGFRRNEIVSLDYDDLDFVPEGLKISLRRSKTDQFGEGFMKALPYFDSSQYCPVVSLKKLLDLSKINSGPVFRSFVKGSKLSEKRLTDQTVALLIKEYLNLAGIDSKNYSGHSLRSGFATSAAESGAEERNIMAMTGHKSTEMVRRYIKEANLFKNNALNKIKI
;
A
#
# COMPACT_ATOMS: atom_id res chain seq x y z
N GLY A 1 -0.50 -1.42 -2.74
CA GLY A 1 -0.26 0.00 -2.45
C GLY A 1 -1.01 0.45 -1.21
N PHE A 2 -2.34 0.48 -1.26
CA PHE A 2 -3.19 0.88 -0.14
C PHE A 2 -3.01 -0.06 1.05
N SER A 3 -3.29 -1.34 0.92
CA SER A 3 -3.34 -2.30 2.04
C SER A 3 -2.03 -2.42 2.85
N GLY A 4 -0.88 -2.14 2.26
CA GLY A 4 0.41 -2.19 2.96
C GLY A 4 1.04 -0.80 3.16
N GLY A 5 0.34 0.29 2.84
CA GLY A 5 0.90 1.64 2.92
C GLY A 5 2.21 1.83 2.16
N PHE A 6 2.38 1.14 1.02
CA PHE A 6 3.62 1.16 0.25
C PHE A 6 3.86 2.48 -0.48
N ARG A 7 5.11 2.87 -0.62
CA ARG A 7 5.53 3.88 -1.59
C ARG A 7 5.54 3.28 -3.00
N ARG A 8 5.36 4.09 -4.05
CA ARG A 8 5.36 3.65 -5.46
C ARG A 8 6.59 2.81 -5.82
N ASN A 9 7.75 3.30 -5.45
CA ASN A 9 9.01 2.61 -5.71
C ASN A 9 9.13 1.30 -4.92
N GLU A 10 8.59 1.22 -3.70
CA GLU A 10 8.53 -0.02 -2.93
C GLU A 10 7.68 -1.07 -3.66
N ILE A 11 6.52 -0.68 -4.21
CA ILE A 11 5.64 -1.60 -4.96
C ILE A 11 6.38 -2.18 -6.16
N VAL A 12 6.94 -1.32 -7.00
CA VAL A 12 7.58 -1.78 -8.23
C VAL A 12 8.91 -2.49 -8.00
N SER A 13 9.56 -2.29 -6.85
CA SER A 13 10.83 -2.95 -6.51
C SER A 13 10.66 -4.40 -6.07
N LEU A 14 9.44 -4.85 -5.76
CA LEU A 14 9.20 -6.21 -5.29
C LEU A 14 9.59 -7.25 -6.33
N ASP A 15 10.39 -8.21 -5.90
CA ASP A 15 10.68 -9.44 -6.61
C ASP A 15 9.91 -10.62 -6.01
N TYR A 16 9.78 -11.70 -6.76
CA TYR A 16 9.09 -12.91 -6.30
C TYR A 16 9.69 -13.45 -4.99
N ASP A 17 11.00 -13.43 -4.87
CA ASP A 17 11.73 -13.91 -3.69
C ASP A 17 11.56 -13.02 -2.44
N ASP A 18 10.96 -11.85 -2.59
CA ASP A 18 10.60 -10.97 -1.46
C ASP A 18 9.28 -11.38 -0.79
N LEU A 19 8.55 -12.35 -1.36
CA LEU A 19 7.23 -12.78 -0.96
C LEU A 19 7.29 -14.11 -0.21
N ASP A 20 6.80 -14.13 1.02
CA ASP A 20 6.65 -15.33 1.83
C ASP A 20 5.17 -15.51 2.24
N PHE A 21 4.49 -16.46 1.60
CA PHE A 21 3.10 -16.77 1.86
C PHE A 21 2.98 -17.74 3.03
N VAL A 22 2.37 -17.28 4.11
CA VAL A 22 2.16 -18.04 5.35
C VAL A 22 0.65 -18.25 5.61
N PRO A 23 0.26 -19.13 6.53
CA PRO A 23 -1.17 -19.36 6.86
C PRO A 23 -1.92 -18.09 7.25
N GLU A 24 -1.26 -17.14 7.92
CA GLU A 24 -1.86 -15.89 8.40
C GLU A 24 -1.96 -14.82 7.31
N GLY A 25 -1.23 -14.95 6.19
CA GLY A 25 -1.20 -13.94 5.14
C GLY A 25 0.05 -13.94 4.29
N LEU A 26 0.62 -12.77 4.06
CA LEU A 26 1.81 -12.54 3.24
C LEU A 26 2.82 -11.68 4.00
N LYS A 27 4.02 -12.20 4.17
CA LYS A 27 5.19 -11.43 4.59
C LYS A 27 5.92 -10.90 3.36
N ILE A 28 6.32 -9.64 3.38
CA ILE A 28 7.00 -8.96 2.28
C ILE A 28 8.28 -8.35 2.80
N SER A 29 9.40 -8.77 2.25
CA SER A 29 10.74 -8.25 2.56
C SER A 29 11.07 -7.07 1.67
N LEU A 30 11.20 -5.87 2.23
CA LEU A 30 11.67 -4.69 1.52
C LEU A 30 13.17 -4.53 1.71
N ARG A 31 13.97 -4.97 0.73
CA ARG A 31 15.43 -5.00 0.80
C ARG A 31 16.10 -3.63 0.91
N ARG A 32 15.46 -2.56 0.41
CA ARG A 32 15.95 -1.17 0.52
C ARG A 32 14.80 -0.19 0.51
N SER A 33 14.79 0.74 1.47
CA SER A 33 14.00 1.98 1.36
C SER A 33 14.95 3.17 1.30
N LYS A 34 14.53 4.29 0.70
CA LYS A 34 15.33 5.55 0.69
C LYS A 34 15.76 6.01 2.08
N THR A 35 15.13 5.50 3.12
CA THR A 35 15.35 5.85 4.53
C THR A 35 16.12 4.78 5.30
N ASP A 36 16.45 3.66 4.67
CA ASP A 36 17.22 2.58 5.27
C ASP A 36 18.71 2.80 4.99
N GLN A 37 19.34 3.61 5.84
CA GLN A 37 20.76 3.95 5.74
C GLN A 37 21.68 2.79 6.13
N PHE A 38 21.16 1.82 6.90
CA PHE A 38 21.94 0.69 7.42
C PHE A 38 21.72 -0.62 6.65
N GLY A 39 20.76 -0.65 5.70
CA GLY A 39 20.51 -1.84 4.88
C GLY A 39 19.85 -3.00 5.64
N GLU A 40 19.24 -2.73 6.80
CA GLU A 40 18.59 -3.75 7.65
C GLU A 40 17.34 -4.34 7.00
N GLY A 41 16.82 -3.67 5.96
CA GLY A 41 15.57 -4.04 5.31
C GLY A 41 14.35 -3.74 6.20
N PHE A 42 13.18 -3.92 5.64
CA PHE A 42 11.93 -3.71 6.37
C PHE A 42 10.93 -4.79 5.97
N MET A 43 10.38 -5.49 6.96
CA MET A 43 9.38 -6.51 6.72
C MET A 43 7.99 -5.96 6.95
N LYS A 44 7.08 -6.23 6.01
CA LYS A 44 5.64 -5.96 6.14
C LYS A 44 4.86 -7.26 6.14
N ALA A 45 3.80 -7.30 6.93
CA ALA A 45 2.86 -8.40 6.94
C ALA A 45 1.48 -7.91 6.48
N LEU A 46 0.89 -8.60 5.53
CA LEU A 46 -0.48 -8.38 5.07
C LEU A 46 -1.32 -9.59 5.47
N PRO A 47 -2.25 -9.46 6.43
CA PRO A 47 -3.14 -10.55 6.78
C PRO A 47 -4.12 -10.87 5.66
N TYR A 48 -4.69 -12.08 5.65
CA TYR A 48 -5.86 -12.36 4.83
C TYR A 48 -7.03 -11.50 5.31
N PHE A 49 -7.83 -11.02 4.36
CA PHE A 49 -9.11 -10.37 4.65
C PHE A 49 -10.23 -11.41 4.57
N ASP A 50 -11.30 -11.23 5.36
CA ASP A 50 -12.47 -12.09 5.34
C ASP A 50 -13.13 -12.11 3.95
N SER A 51 -13.13 -10.96 3.26
CA SER A 51 -13.59 -10.87 1.87
C SER A 51 -12.46 -11.17 0.90
N SER A 52 -12.56 -12.29 0.18
CA SER A 52 -11.59 -12.68 -0.85
C SER A 52 -11.51 -11.67 -2.02
N GLN A 53 -12.61 -10.98 -2.33
CA GLN A 53 -12.69 -10.01 -3.43
C GLN A 53 -11.74 -8.83 -3.23
N TYR A 54 -11.58 -8.35 -2.00
CA TYR A 54 -10.73 -7.20 -1.68
C TYR A 54 -9.43 -7.59 -0.97
N CYS A 55 -9.20 -8.90 -0.79
CA CYS A 55 -7.99 -9.37 -0.13
C CYS A 55 -6.76 -9.18 -1.01
N PRO A 56 -5.76 -8.37 -0.59
CA PRO A 56 -4.57 -8.11 -1.37
C PRO A 56 -3.70 -9.37 -1.55
N VAL A 57 -3.71 -10.27 -0.57
CA VAL A 57 -2.95 -11.52 -0.60
C VAL A 57 -3.53 -12.47 -1.65
N VAL A 58 -4.86 -12.65 -1.65
CA VAL A 58 -5.56 -13.47 -2.65
C VAL A 58 -5.38 -12.89 -4.06
N SER A 59 -5.50 -11.56 -4.21
CA SER A 59 -5.32 -10.89 -5.49
C SER A 59 -3.89 -11.06 -6.03
N LEU A 60 -2.88 -11.00 -5.15
CA LEU A 60 -1.50 -11.20 -5.55
C LEU A 60 -1.23 -12.66 -5.94
N LYS A 61 -1.72 -13.63 -5.18
CA LYS A 61 -1.65 -15.06 -5.56
C LYS A 61 -2.24 -15.28 -6.95
N LYS A 62 -3.45 -14.77 -7.18
CA LYS A 62 -4.11 -14.87 -8.48
C LYS A 62 -3.31 -14.23 -9.60
N LEU A 63 -2.68 -13.07 -9.36
CA LEU A 63 -1.78 -12.45 -10.34
C LEU A 63 -0.61 -13.37 -10.69
N LEU A 64 0.08 -13.92 -9.70
CA LEU A 64 1.23 -14.79 -9.89
C LEU A 64 0.84 -16.08 -10.65
N ASP A 65 -0.31 -16.67 -10.27
CA ASP A 65 -0.83 -17.88 -10.92
C ASP A 65 -1.19 -17.65 -12.39
N LEU A 66 -1.87 -16.55 -12.70
CA LEU A 66 -2.28 -16.22 -14.06
C LEU A 66 -1.08 -15.82 -14.94
N SER A 67 -0.14 -15.07 -14.38
CA SER A 67 1.04 -14.58 -15.09
C SER A 67 2.17 -15.59 -15.18
N LYS A 68 2.10 -16.68 -14.39
CA LYS A 68 3.17 -17.69 -14.24
C LYS A 68 4.51 -17.09 -13.78
N ILE A 69 4.44 -15.97 -13.05
CA ILE A 69 5.62 -15.35 -12.45
C ILE A 69 6.09 -16.20 -11.27
N ASN A 70 7.31 -16.70 -11.34
CA ASN A 70 7.96 -17.51 -10.30
C ASN A 70 9.38 -17.02 -9.96
N SER A 71 9.84 -15.91 -10.56
CA SER A 71 11.14 -15.28 -10.30
C SER A 71 11.16 -13.83 -10.78
N GLY A 72 12.08 -13.02 -10.27
CA GLY A 72 12.29 -11.62 -10.67
C GLY A 72 11.10 -10.71 -10.36
N PRO A 73 10.90 -9.62 -11.11
CA PRO A 73 9.92 -8.60 -10.80
C PRO A 73 8.49 -9.13 -10.73
N VAL A 74 7.77 -8.81 -9.63
CA VAL A 74 6.36 -9.16 -9.46
C VAL A 74 5.47 -8.32 -10.37
N PHE A 75 5.73 -7.01 -10.43
CA PHE A 75 4.98 -6.09 -11.27
C PHE A 75 5.76 -5.78 -12.53
N ARG A 76 5.25 -6.27 -13.66
CA ARG A 76 5.90 -6.20 -14.97
C ARG A 76 5.13 -5.31 -15.94
N SER A 77 5.83 -4.72 -16.88
CA SER A 77 5.22 -3.95 -17.96
C SER A 77 4.63 -4.86 -19.04
N PHE A 78 3.66 -4.35 -19.79
CA PHE A 78 3.18 -4.98 -21.00
C PHE A 78 3.91 -4.44 -22.22
N VAL A 79 4.12 -5.28 -23.22
CA VAL A 79 4.59 -4.91 -24.54
C VAL A 79 3.43 -4.96 -25.54
N LYS A 80 3.68 -4.50 -26.77
CA LYS A 80 2.69 -4.50 -27.85
C LYS A 80 1.98 -5.86 -27.97
N GLY A 81 0.64 -5.84 -28.08
CA GLY A 81 -0.17 -7.05 -28.13
C GLY A 81 -0.54 -7.62 -26.76
N SER A 82 -0.54 -6.81 -25.70
CA SER A 82 -0.90 -7.20 -24.33
C SER A 82 -0.10 -8.37 -23.76
N LYS A 83 1.11 -8.57 -24.26
CA LYS A 83 2.02 -9.61 -23.78
C LYS A 83 2.80 -9.09 -22.58
N LEU A 84 2.80 -9.85 -21.49
CA LEU A 84 3.58 -9.53 -20.30
C LEU A 84 5.09 -9.64 -20.62
N SER A 85 5.85 -8.59 -20.29
CA SER A 85 7.31 -8.58 -20.44
C SER A 85 8.01 -9.03 -19.17
N GLU A 86 9.29 -9.31 -19.23
CA GLU A 86 10.11 -9.55 -18.03
C GLU A 86 10.59 -8.25 -17.36
N LYS A 87 10.32 -7.10 -17.99
CA LYS A 87 10.77 -5.80 -17.49
C LYS A 87 9.86 -5.31 -16.35
N ARG A 88 10.51 -4.87 -15.30
CA ARG A 88 9.87 -4.24 -14.14
C ARG A 88 9.00 -3.04 -14.55
N LEU A 89 7.85 -2.92 -13.94
CA LEU A 89 7.00 -1.73 -14.06
C LEU A 89 7.73 -0.50 -13.48
N THR A 90 7.52 0.67 -14.07
CA THR A 90 8.07 1.92 -13.53
C THR A 90 7.15 2.49 -12.44
N ASP A 91 7.73 3.23 -11.51
CA ASP A 91 6.94 3.88 -10.45
C ASP A 91 6.01 4.97 -10.99
N GLN A 92 6.37 5.58 -12.15
CA GLN A 92 5.50 6.50 -12.87
C GLN A 92 4.24 5.80 -13.40
N THR A 93 4.36 4.56 -13.89
CA THR A 93 3.20 3.79 -14.36
C THR A 93 2.21 3.54 -13.22
N VAL A 94 2.69 3.31 -12.00
CA VAL A 94 1.78 3.17 -10.83
C VAL A 94 0.94 4.43 -10.64
N ALA A 95 1.55 5.62 -10.76
CA ALA A 95 0.81 6.89 -10.63
C ALA A 95 -0.21 7.10 -11.76
N LEU A 96 0.14 6.71 -12.98
CA LEU A 96 -0.77 6.78 -14.13
C LEU A 96 -1.96 5.82 -13.97
N LEU A 97 -1.72 4.58 -13.56
CA LEU A 97 -2.78 3.60 -13.29
C LEU A 97 -3.75 4.08 -12.21
N ILE A 98 -3.24 4.68 -11.12
CA ILE A 98 -4.10 5.26 -10.07
C ILE A 98 -5.03 6.31 -10.67
N LYS A 99 -4.50 7.22 -11.49
CA LYS A 99 -5.29 8.28 -12.13
C LYS A 99 -6.31 7.72 -13.10
N GLU A 100 -5.93 6.73 -13.89
CA GLU A 100 -6.82 6.04 -14.81
C GLU A 100 -8.02 5.41 -14.08
N TYR A 101 -7.78 4.62 -13.04
CA TYR A 101 -8.85 3.99 -12.26
C TYR A 101 -9.74 4.99 -11.53
N LEU A 102 -9.19 6.12 -11.06
CA LEU A 102 -9.99 7.20 -10.47
C LEU A 102 -10.92 7.82 -11.51
N ASN A 103 -10.40 8.10 -12.70
CA ASN A 103 -11.21 8.65 -13.80
C ASN A 103 -12.30 7.66 -14.23
N LEU A 104 -11.99 6.36 -14.33
CA LEU A 104 -13.00 5.31 -14.60
C LEU A 104 -14.09 5.25 -13.52
N ALA A 105 -13.73 5.55 -12.26
CA ALA A 105 -14.67 5.64 -11.14
C ALA A 105 -15.42 6.99 -11.07
N GLY A 106 -15.21 7.92 -12.04
CA GLY A 106 -15.82 9.25 -12.04
C GLY A 106 -15.23 10.23 -11.02
N ILE A 107 -14.03 9.93 -10.48
CA ILE A 107 -13.36 10.79 -9.49
C ILE A 107 -12.31 11.66 -10.20
N ASP A 108 -12.32 12.98 -9.94
CA ASP A 108 -11.29 13.89 -10.48
C ASP A 108 -9.91 13.51 -9.91
N SER A 109 -9.04 13.04 -10.81
CA SER A 109 -7.71 12.52 -10.44
C SER A 109 -6.64 13.58 -10.22
N LYS A 110 -6.95 14.90 -10.38
CA LYS A 110 -5.96 16.00 -10.30
C LYS A 110 -5.20 16.02 -8.96
N ASN A 111 -5.90 15.79 -7.87
CA ASN A 111 -5.35 15.84 -6.52
C ASN A 111 -4.76 14.51 -6.04
N TYR A 112 -4.76 13.48 -6.92
CA TYR A 112 -4.26 12.16 -6.57
C TYR A 112 -2.89 11.89 -7.21
N SER A 113 -2.07 11.17 -6.47
CA SER A 113 -0.73 10.78 -6.88
C SER A 113 -0.42 9.37 -6.39
N GLY A 114 0.77 8.86 -6.74
CA GLY A 114 1.21 7.59 -6.19
C GLY A 114 1.40 7.56 -4.67
N HIS A 115 1.43 8.73 -4.01
CA HIS A 115 1.47 8.81 -2.55
C HIS A 115 0.08 8.68 -1.91
N SER A 116 -0.98 8.93 -2.69
CA SER A 116 -2.37 8.93 -2.19
C SER A 116 -2.83 7.57 -1.64
N LEU A 117 -2.33 6.45 -2.20
CA LEU A 117 -2.63 5.12 -1.66
C LEU A 117 -2.11 4.95 -0.23
N ARG A 118 -0.89 5.42 0.02
CA ARG A 118 -0.26 5.33 1.33
C ARG A 118 -0.89 6.28 2.35
N SER A 119 -1.17 7.53 1.97
CA SER A 119 -1.89 8.48 2.83
C SER A 119 -3.30 8.01 3.11
N GLY A 120 -4.01 7.49 2.10
CA GLY A 120 -5.32 6.88 2.27
C GLY A 120 -5.31 5.71 3.26
N PHE A 121 -4.32 4.81 3.18
CA PHE A 121 -4.15 3.76 4.19
C PHE A 121 -3.99 4.35 5.59
N ALA A 122 -3.09 5.33 5.78
CA ALA A 122 -2.82 5.93 7.08
C ALA A 122 -4.07 6.62 7.66
N THR A 123 -4.82 7.35 6.83
CA THR A 123 -6.08 7.99 7.23
C THR A 123 -7.14 6.96 7.60
N SER A 124 -7.39 5.96 6.74
CA SER A 124 -8.41 4.92 7.00
C SER A 124 -8.07 4.09 8.24
N ALA A 125 -6.80 3.77 8.47
CA ALA A 125 -6.36 3.08 9.67
C ALA A 125 -6.60 3.92 10.93
N ALA A 126 -6.29 5.23 10.88
CA ALA A 126 -6.56 6.16 11.98
C ALA A 126 -8.05 6.32 12.25
N GLU A 127 -8.89 6.43 11.22
CA GLU A 127 -10.35 6.48 11.31
C GLU A 127 -10.93 5.21 11.95
N SER A 128 -10.33 4.07 11.66
CA SER A 128 -10.68 2.77 12.26
C SER A 128 -10.13 2.58 13.68
N GLY A 129 -9.39 3.54 14.23
CA GLY A 129 -8.86 3.50 15.58
C GLY A 129 -7.57 2.72 15.74
N ALA A 130 -6.83 2.48 14.66
CA ALA A 130 -5.52 1.85 14.76
C ALA A 130 -4.53 2.72 15.55
N GLU A 131 -3.73 2.09 16.40
CA GLU A 131 -2.72 2.80 17.18
C GLU A 131 -1.63 3.41 16.28
N GLU A 132 -1.11 4.57 16.71
CA GLU A 132 -0.03 5.30 16.02
C GLU A 132 1.14 4.38 15.64
N ARG A 133 1.60 3.55 16.58
CA ARG A 133 2.72 2.62 16.35
C ARG A 133 2.44 1.60 15.25
N ASN A 134 1.19 1.12 15.14
CA ASN A 134 0.80 0.13 14.13
C ASN A 134 0.75 0.77 12.74
N ILE A 135 0.24 2.02 12.65
CA ILE A 135 0.27 2.79 11.40
C ILE A 135 1.72 3.06 10.98
N MET A 136 2.59 3.44 11.93
CA MET A 136 4.02 3.65 11.67
C MET A 136 4.72 2.38 11.20
N ALA A 137 4.45 1.25 11.85
CA ALA A 137 5.00 -0.06 11.47
C ALA A 137 4.63 -0.43 10.04
N MET A 138 3.38 -0.21 9.62
CA MET A 138 2.93 -0.52 8.26
C MET A 138 3.46 0.47 7.22
N THR A 139 3.51 1.74 7.57
CA THR A 139 3.93 2.78 6.62
C THR A 139 5.45 2.99 6.60
N GLY A 140 6.19 2.58 7.65
CA GLY A 140 7.62 2.86 7.78
C GLY A 140 7.91 4.37 7.92
N HIS A 141 7.04 5.11 8.61
CA HIS A 141 7.33 6.49 9.00
C HIS A 141 8.32 6.50 10.17
N LYS A 142 9.40 7.26 10.04
CA LYS A 142 10.40 7.45 11.11
C LYS A 142 9.96 8.49 12.15
N SER A 143 9.11 9.45 11.73
CA SER A 143 8.56 10.50 12.59
C SER A 143 7.10 10.23 12.92
N THR A 144 6.76 10.36 14.19
CA THR A 144 5.38 10.28 14.68
C THR A 144 4.53 11.47 14.20
N GLU A 145 5.15 12.61 13.94
CA GLU A 145 4.48 13.85 13.56
C GLU A 145 3.58 13.69 12.32
N MET A 146 4.12 13.03 11.28
CA MET A 146 3.34 12.77 10.06
C MET A 146 2.13 11.88 10.32
N VAL A 147 2.28 10.84 11.17
CA VAL A 147 1.17 9.93 11.49
C VAL A 147 0.16 10.62 12.38
N ARG A 148 0.59 11.43 13.34
CA ARG A 148 -0.28 12.23 14.21
C ARG A 148 -1.15 13.21 13.43
N ARG A 149 -0.66 13.75 12.31
CA ARG A 149 -1.47 14.56 11.41
C ARG A 149 -2.66 13.77 10.87
N TYR A 150 -2.46 12.56 10.36
CA TYR A 150 -3.56 11.69 9.89
C TYR A 150 -4.53 11.35 11.03
N ILE A 151 -4.02 11.02 12.23
CA ILE A 151 -4.85 10.71 13.40
C ILE A 151 -5.68 11.93 13.82
N LYS A 152 -5.09 13.12 13.83
CA LYS A 152 -5.79 14.36 14.17
C LYS A 152 -6.91 14.65 13.18
N GLU A 153 -6.65 14.55 11.88
CA GLU A 153 -7.65 14.76 10.83
C GLU A 153 -8.80 13.75 10.96
N ALA A 154 -8.50 12.47 11.18
CA ALA A 154 -9.48 11.39 11.35
C ALA A 154 -10.37 11.57 12.60
N ASN A 155 -9.86 12.21 13.64
CA ASN A 155 -10.54 12.35 14.93
C ASN A 155 -11.21 13.71 15.16
N LEU A 156 -11.21 14.62 14.17
CA LEU A 156 -11.76 15.97 14.31
C LEU A 156 -13.20 15.97 14.88
N PHE A 157 -14.03 15.03 14.47
CA PHE A 157 -15.42 14.92 14.93
C PHE A 157 -15.58 13.88 16.05
N LYS A 158 -14.80 12.79 16.05
CA LYS A 158 -14.94 11.70 17.04
C LYS A 158 -14.60 12.14 18.47
N ASN A 159 -13.52 12.92 18.62
CA ASN A 159 -13.02 13.39 19.92
C ASN A 159 -13.27 14.88 20.13
N ASN A 160 -14.34 15.41 19.56
CA ASN A 160 -14.70 16.82 19.72
C ASN A 160 -15.23 17.09 21.14
N ALA A 161 -14.76 18.19 21.76
CA ALA A 161 -15.19 18.58 23.09
C ALA A 161 -16.72 18.82 23.17
N LEU A 162 -17.34 19.29 22.07
CA LEU A 162 -18.78 19.47 21.98
C LEU A 162 -19.56 18.16 22.19
N ASN A 163 -18.97 17.01 21.86
CA ASN A 163 -19.62 15.70 22.09
C ASN A 163 -19.82 15.40 23.61
N LYS A 164 -19.15 16.14 24.50
CA LYS A 164 -19.25 16.00 25.95
C LYS A 164 -20.21 17.00 26.59
N ILE A 165 -20.66 18.00 25.85
CA ILE A 165 -21.57 19.03 26.33
C ILE A 165 -23.00 18.58 26.07
N LYS A 166 -23.80 18.45 27.12
CA LYS A 166 -25.26 18.23 27.02
C LYS A 166 -25.90 19.59 26.87
N ILE A 167 -26.42 19.90 25.69
CA ILE A 167 -27.24 21.10 25.40
C ILE A 167 -28.70 20.69 25.44
#